data_307cdcb5908439ccc43f1366a371805d
#
_entry.id   307cdcb5908439ccc43f1366a371805d
#
_cell.length_a   1.000
_cell.length_b   1.000
_cell.length_c   1.000
_cell.angle_alpha   90.00
_cell.angle_beta   90.00
_cell.angle_gamma   90.00
#
_symmetry.space_group_name_H-M   'P 1'
#
loop_
_entity.id
_entity.type
_entity.pdbx_description
1 polymer ?
#
loop_
_entity_poly.entity_id
_entity_poly.type
_entity_poly.pdbx_seq_one_letter_code
_entity_poly.pdbx_strand_id
1 'polypeptide(L)'
;MNEREFKDGVWPVVLTPFREDGKIDFPAYRALLEYYIANGVTGLFAVCLSSELYELTAAERLELAREAVAVAAGRVPVVTCGCLGNSEAEKLQSVFDMAACGVDAVVIPACQLVPQEADDAAFREAFGRLLAATAEIRLGLYECPVPYHRLVAPALLGELARMAKGRLAFLKDTCCDAAVIAEKLAACAGTGLKLYNANLTTCLESLELGAAGYSGTSANFYPGLLSEECACFRGDPARAHSSDSKPG
;
A
#
# COMPACT_ATOMS: atom_id res chain seq x y z
N MET A 1 11.55 -8.05 14.95
CA MET A 1 11.32 -7.02 13.91
C MET A 1 10.97 -5.71 14.60
N ASN A 2 11.56 -4.58 14.18
CA ASN A 2 11.14 -3.26 14.67
C ASN A 2 9.71 -3.01 14.13
N GLU A 3 8.72 -3.08 15.00
CA GLU A 3 7.33 -2.75 14.65
C GLU A 3 7.20 -1.23 14.50
N ARG A 4 7.63 -0.71 13.34
CA ARG A 4 7.36 0.69 13.03
C ARG A 4 5.87 0.88 12.87
N GLU A 5 5.35 1.88 13.55
CA GLU A 5 3.96 2.29 13.41
C GLU A 5 3.72 2.83 12.01
N PHE A 6 2.66 2.36 11.35
CA PHE A 6 2.20 2.97 10.10
C PHE A 6 1.45 4.25 10.43
N LYS A 7 2.12 5.36 10.12
CA LYS A 7 1.56 6.68 10.37
C LYS A 7 0.53 7.05 9.32
N ASP A 8 -0.41 7.82 9.75
CA ASP A 8 -1.37 8.46 8.88
C ASP A 8 -0.67 9.50 7.99
N GLY A 9 -1.09 9.60 6.72
CA GLY A 9 -0.50 10.53 5.75
C GLY A 9 -0.35 9.92 4.35
N VAL A 10 0.70 10.31 3.63
CA VAL A 10 0.89 9.98 2.23
C VAL A 10 1.89 8.84 2.05
N TRP A 11 1.52 7.89 1.20
CA TRP A 11 2.34 6.74 0.81
C TRP A 11 2.44 6.69 -0.72
N PRO A 12 3.45 7.34 -1.35
CA PRO A 12 3.63 7.28 -2.78
C PRO A 12 3.73 5.85 -3.30
N VAL A 13 3.12 5.60 -4.45
CA VAL A 13 3.26 4.38 -5.22
C VAL A 13 4.47 4.53 -6.13
N VAL A 14 5.64 4.17 -5.62
CA VAL A 14 6.94 4.52 -6.17
C VAL A 14 7.09 4.02 -7.61
N LEU A 15 7.52 4.92 -8.51
CA LEU A 15 7.82 4.59 -9.91
C LEU A 15 9.19 3.92 -10.03
N THR A 16 9.37 3.11 -11.08
CA THR A 16 10.67 2.55 -11.46
C THR A 16 11.23 3.32 -12.64
N PRO A 17 12.26 4.15 -12.46
CA PRO A 17 12.94 4.79 -13.57
C PRO A 17 13.75 3.76 -14.37
N PHE A 18 13.69 3.86 -15.70
CA PHE A 18 14.49 3.04 -16.60
C PHE A 18 15.41 3.91 -17.45
N ARG A 19 16.58 3.36 -17.78
CA ARG A 19 17.50 3.94 -18.76
C ARG A 19 17.07 3.61 -20.18
N GLU A 20 17.68 4.24 -21.16
CA GLU A 20 17.41 3.98 -22.59
C GLU A 20 17.67 2.52 -23.00
N ASP A 21 18.58 1.81 -22.29
CA ASP A 21 18.86 0.38 -22.51
C ASP A 21 17.83 -0.57 -21.84
N GLY A 22 16.78 -0.02 -21.25
CA GLY A 22 15.71 -0.76 -20.57
C GLY A 22 16.04 -1.27 -19.16
N LYS A 23 17.25 -0.98 -18.65
CA LYS A 23 17.63 -1.37 -17.30
C LYS A 23 17.17 -0.35 -16.27
N ILE A 24 16.94 -0.80 -15.04
CA ILE A 24 16.58 0.10 -13.95
C ILE A 24 17.68 1.15 -13.73
N ASP A 25 17.26 2.41 -13.62
CA ASP A 25 18.12 3.53 -13.24
C ASP A 25 18.12 3.70 -11.71
N PHE A 26 18.97 2.97 -11.02
CA PHE A 26 19.08 3.06 -9.56
C PHE A 26 19.49 4.43 -9.03
N PRO A 27 20.40 5.21 -9.68
CA PRO A 27 20.64 6.59 -9.29
C PRO A 27 19.37 7.46 -9.32
N ALA A 28 18.57 7.38 -10.38
CA ALA A 28 17.30 8.10 -10.48
C ALA A 28 16.28 7.58 -9.47
N TYR A 29 16.22 6.27 -9.24
CA TYR A 29 15.35 5.67 -8.23
C TYR A 29 15.66 6.17 -6.81
N ARG A 30 16.94 6.23 -6.41
CA ARG A 30 17.37 6.80 -5.13
C ARG A 30 16.97 8.26 -4.99
N ALA A 31 17.21 9.06 -6.04
CA ALA A 31 16.82 10.47 -6.03
C ALA A 31 15.31 10.64 -5.87
N LEU A 32 14.51 9.79 -6.50
CA LEU A 32 13.05 9.79 -6.39
C LEU A 32 12.59 9.45 -4.96
N LEU A 33 13.18 8.44 -4.35
CA LEU A 33 12.88 8.07 -2.96
C LEU A 33 13.21 9.20 -1.98
N GLU A 34 14.39 9.84 -2.14
CA GLU A 34 14.78 10.99 -1.34
C GLU A 34 13.84 12.18 -1.56
N TYR A 35 13.40 12.41 -2.80
CA TYR A 35 12.42 13.45 -3.11
C TYR A 35 11.11 13.22 -2.34
N TYR A 36 10.58 12.00 -2.31
CA TYR A 36 9.37 11.70 -1.53
C TYR A 36 9.58 11.96 -0.04
N ILE A 37 10.65 11.43 0.54
CA ILE A 37 10.95 11.58 1.97
C ILE A 37 11.13 13.04 2.35
N ALA A 38 11.85 13.82 1.54
CA ALA A 38 12.06 15.25 1.76
C ALA A 38 10.76 16.07 1.70
N ASN A 39 9.74 15.55 1.00
CA ASN A 39 8.41 16.16 0.89
C ASN A 39 7.41 15.65 1.94
N GLY A 40 7.89 15.04 3.02
CA GLY A 40 7.10 14.75 4.21
C GLY A 40 6.16 13.56 4.12
N VAL A 41 6.39 12.62 3.18
CA VAL A 41 5.59 11.39 3.11
C VAL A 41 5.80 10.54 4.37
N THR A 42 4.77 9.78 4.74
CA THR A 42 4.76 8.99 5.98
C THR A 42 5.13 7.53 5.78
N GLY A 43 5.30 7.09 4.53
CA GLY A 43 5.78 5.78 4.14
C GLY A 43 5.99 5.69 2.64
N LEU A 44 6.52 4.55 2.16
CA LEU A 44 6.78 4.28 0.74
C LEU A 44 6.13 2.95 0.35
N PHE A 45 5.35 2.94 -0.73
CA PHE A 45 4.90 1.70 -1.36
C PHE A 45 5.80 1.44 -2.57
N ALA A 46 6.93 0.75 -2.34
CA ALA A 46 8.07 0.74 -3.23
C ALA A 46 7.91 -0.16 -4.46
N VAL A 47 7.31 -1.34 -4.32
CA VAL A 47 7.08 -2.27 -5.44
C VAL A 47 5.58 -2.54 -5.53
N CYS A 48 4.92 -1.89 -6.47
CA CYS A 48 3.48 -1.96 -6.67
C CYS A 48 3.14 -1.85 -8.16
N LEU A 49 1.86 -1.76 -8.53
CA LEU A 49 1.46 -1.69 -9.94
C LEU A 49 2.15 -0.53 -10.69
N SER A 50 2.24 0.65 -10.07
CA SER A 50 2.90 1.83 -10.66
C SER A 50 4.42 1.68 -10.81
N SER A 51 5.00 0.67 -10.17
CA SER A 51 6.43 0.33 -10.28
C SER A 51 6.71 -0.65 -11.43
N GLU A 52 5.77 -0.89 -12.34
CA GLU A 52 5.83 -1.92 -13.38
C GLU A 52 5.88 -3.35 -12.79
N LEU A 53 5.09 -3.60 -11.74
CA LEU A 53 5.11 -4.81 -10.90
C LEU A 53 5.15 -6.13 -11.70
N TYR A 54 4.36 -6.20 -12.79
CA TYR A 54 4.20 -7.43 -13.57
C TYR A 54 5.22 -7.55 -14.71
N GLU A 55 5.88 -6.45 -15.09
CA GLU A 55 6.92 -6.41 -16.13
C GLU A 55 8.31 -6.68 -15.54
N LEU A 56 8.51 -6.35 -14.26
CA LEU A 56 9.75 -6.61 -13.54
C LEU A 56 9.97 -8.09 -13.27
N THR A 57 11.19 -8.57 -13.42
CA THR A 57 11.60 -9.90 -12.96
C THR A 57 11.56 -9.99 -11.42
N ALA A 58 11.54 -11.20 -10.87
CA ALA A 58 11.60 -11.40 -9.43
C ALA A 58 12.88 -10.78 -8.81
N ALA A 59 14.02 -10.89 -9.50
CA ALA A 59 15.29 -10.32 -9.03
C ALA A 59 15.23 -8.78 -8.96
N GLU A 60 14.70 -8.13 -10.00
CA GLU A 60 14.55 -6.66 -10.04
C GLU A 60 13.61 -6.15 -8.95
N ARG A 61 12.49 -6.85 -8.70
CA ARG A 61 11.59 -6.50 -7.59
C ARG A 61 12.29 -6.55 -6.24
N LEU A 62 13.11 -7.56 -5.98
CA LEU A 62 13.87 -7.70 -4.75
C LEU A 62 14.99 -6.64 -4.63
N GLU A 63 15.63 -6.29 -5.74
CA GLU A 63 16.63 -5.21 -5.77
C GLU A 63 16.01 -3.86 -5.44
N LEU A 64 14.89 -3.51 -6.07
CA LEU A 64 14.14 -2.28 -5.78
C LEU A 64 13.66 -2.22 -4.31
N ALA A 65 13.19 -3.34 -3.77
CA ALA A 65 12.77 -3.42 -2.38
C ALA A 65 13.93 -3.15 -1.41
N ARG A 66 15.09 -3.80 -1.62
CA ARG A 66 16.30 -3.58 -0.80
C ARG A 66 16.80 -2.15 -0.89
N GLU A 67 16.80 -1.60 -2.11
CA GLU A 67 17.22 -0.22 -2.34
C GLU A 67 16.31 0.77 -1.62
N ALA A 68 14.98 0.58 -1.71
CA ALA A 68 14.02 1.43 -1.00
C ALA A 68 14.21 1.37 0.52
N VAL A 69 14.44 0.18 1.09
CA VAL A 69 14.74 0.01 2.52
C VAL A 69 16.04 0.71 2.90
N ALA A 70 17.10 0.57 2.08
CA ALA A 70 18.38 1.21 2.31
C ALA A 70 18.29 2.73 2.28
N VAL A 71 17.59 3.30 1.27
CA VAL A 71 17.39 4.75 1.17
C VAL A 71 16.48 5.26 2.29
N ALA A 72 15.40 4.56 2.59
CA ALA A 72 14.53 4.96 3.71
C ALA A 72 15.30 5.03 5.04
N ALA A 73 16.25 4.15 5.25
CA ALA A 73 17.17 4.12 6.41
C ALA A 73 16.44 4.33 7.76
N GLY A 74 15.22 3.81 7.85
CA GLY A 74 14.39 3.95 9.05
C GLY A 74 13.65 5.27 9.22
N ARG A 75 13.80 6.22 8.32
CA ARG A 75 13.09 7.52 8.36
C ARG A 75 11.59 7.37 8.16
N VAL A 76 11.21 6.48 7.26
CA VAL A 76 9.83 6.12 6.95
C VAL A 76 9.72 4.60 6.75
N PRO A 77 8.58 3.97 7.03
CA PRO A 77 8.35 2.57 6.71
C PRO A 77 8.26 2.33 5.19
N VAL A 78 8.62 1.12 4.77
CA VAL A 78 8.56 0.67 3.37
C VAL A 78 7.66 -0.56 3.27
N VAL A 79 6.72 -0.56 2.35
CA VAL A 79 5.92 -1.73 1.98
C VAL A 79 6.11 -2.06 0.50
N THR A 80 5.98 -3.35 0.15
CA THR A 80 6.13 -3.84 -1.22
C THR A 80 5.11 -4.92 -1.50
N CYS A 81 4.69 -5.10 -2.77
CA CYS A 81 3.90 -6.26 -3.14
C CYS A 81 4.72 -7.55 -3.06
N GLY A 82 4.06 -8.60 -2.56
CA GLY A 82 4.46 -9.99 -2.64
C GLY A 82 3.30 -10.87 -3.11
N CYS A 83 3.36 -12.18 -2.83
CA CYS A 83 2.34 -13.14 -3.29
C CYS A 83 2.22 -13.21 -4.82
N LEU A 84 3.37 -13.17 -5.50
CA LEU A 84 3.49 -13.19 -6.96
C LEU A 84 4.07 -14.53 -7.42
N GLY A 85 3.46 -15.13 -8.42
CA GLY A 85 3.89 -16.42 -8.96
C GLY A 85 2.74 -17.17 -9.64
N ASN A 86 3.05 -18.29 -10.28
CA ASN A 86 2.10 -19.12 -11.01
C ASN A 86 1.54 -20.28 -10.15
N SER A 87 2.18 -20.56 -9.01
CA SER A 87 1.76 -21.59 -8.05
C SER A 87 1.64 -21.01 -6.64
N GLU A 88 0.89 -21.69 -5.76
CA GLU A 88 0.79 -21.28 -4.35
C GLU A 88 2.17 -21.27 -3.66
N ALA A 89 3.06 -22.23 -4.02
CA ALA A 89 4.41 -22.29 -3.47
C ALA A 89 5.25 -21.08 -3.91
N GLU A 90 5.22 -20.70 -5.19
CA GLU A 90 5.92 -19.51 -5.68
C GLU A 90 5.37 -18.23 -5.07
N LYS A 91 4.05 -18.09 -4.93
CA LYS A 91 3.40 -16.96 -4.29
C LYS A 91 3.86 -16.82 -2.84
N LEU A 92 3.86 -17.91 -2.09
CA LEU A 92 4.32 -17.92 -0.70
C LEU A 92 5.82 -17.60 -0.61
N GLN A 93 6.64 -18.19 -1.48
CA GLN A 93 8.08 -17.90 -1.52
C GLN A 93 8.34 -16.42 -1.79
N SER A 94 7.60 -15.81 -2.72
CA SER A 94 7.75 -14.38 -3.01
C SER A 94 7.40 -13.48 -1.81
N VAL A 95 6.50 -13.92 -0.92
CA VAL A 95 6.23 -13.21 0.34
C VAL A 95 7.43 -13.27 1.28
N PHE A 96 8.05 -14.45 1.42
CA PHE A 96 9.25 -14.61 2.24
C PHE A 96 10.43 -13.82 1.70
N ASP A 97 10.66 -13.87 0.37
CA ASP A 97 11.76 -13.16 -0.29
C ASP A 97 11.63 -11.65 -0.11
N MET A 98 10.41 -11.10 -0.25
CA MET A 98 10.15 -9.67 0.02
C MET A 98 10.34 -9.31 1.48
N ALA A 99 9.85 -10.12 2.40
CA ALA A 99 10.06 -9.89 3.84
C ALA A 99 11.55 -9.91 4.21
N ALA A 100 12.35 -10.78 3.58
CA ALA A 100 13.81 -10.86 3.77
C ALA A 100 14.56 -9.60 3.26
N CYS A 101 13.93 -8.76 2.42
CA CYS A 101 14.48 -7.46 2.02
C CYS A 101 14.45 -6.43 3.16
N GLY A 102 13.79 -6.72 4.28
CA GLY A 102 13.70 -5.82 5.43
C GLY A 102 12.55 -4.80 5.34
N VAL A 103 11.56 -5.06 4.50
CA VAL A 103 10.35 -4.22 4.40
C VAL A 103 9.49 -4.32 5.66
N ASP A 104 8.74 -3.27 5.97
CA ASP A 104 7.91 -3.20 7.19
C ASP A 104 6.59 -3.99 7.05
N ALA A 105 6.12 -4.26 5.84
CA ALA A 105 5.06 -5.22 5.53
C ALA A 105 5.12 -5.67 4.07
N VAL A 106 4.61 -6.89 3.82
CA VAL A 106 4.39 -7.40 2.47
C VAL A 106 2.92 -7.23 2.12
N VAL A 107 2.64 -6.48 1.06
CA VAL A 107 1.30 -6.19 0.56
C VAL A 107 0.88 -7.25 -0.45
N ILE A 108 -0.27 -7.84 -0.22
CA ILE A 108 -0.84 -8.89 -1.05
C ILE A 108 -1.83 -8.25 -2.03
N PRO A 109 -1.58 -8.27 -3.35
CA PRO A 109 -2.60 -7.89 -4.32
C PRO A 109 -3.78 -8.86 -4.22
N ALA A 110 -4.99 -8.36 -3.97
CA ALA A 110 -6.17 -9.19 -3.75
C ALA A 110 -6.44 -10.15 -4.92
N CYS A 111 -6.18 -9.70 -6.15
CA CYS A 111 -6.30 -10.51 -7.37
C CYS A 111 -5.28 -11.66 -7.49
N GLN A 112 -4.25 -11.70 -6.66
CA GLN A 112 -3.26 -12.79 -6.66
C GLN A 112 -3.62 -13.91 -5.68
N LEU A 113 -4.56 -13.66 -4.77
CA LEU A 113 -4.87 -14.61 -3.70
C LEU A 113 -5.77 -15.75 -4.18
N VAL A 114 -6.76 -15.44 -5.00
CA VAL A 114 -7.73 -16.40 -5.56
C VAL A 114 -8.02 -16.08 -7.03
N PRO A 115 -8.57 -17.03 -7.82
CA PRO A 115 -9.10 -16.75 -9.15
C PRO A 115 -10.23 -15.71 -9.13
N GLN A 116 -10.48 -15.10 -10.29
CA GLN A 116 -11.48 -14.02 -10.43
C GLN A 116 -12.90 -14.45 -10.04
N GLU A 117 -13.25 -15.71 -10.35
CA GLU A 117 -14.58 -16.29 -10.12
C GLU A 117 -14.79 -16.74 -8.66
N ALA A 118 -13.74 -16.75 -7.85
CA ALA A 118 -13.83 -17.21 -6.46
C ALA A 118 -14.66 -16.25 -5.61
N ASP A 119 -15.45 -16.83 -4.72
CA ASP A 119 -16.26 -16.09 -3.77
C ASP A 119 -15.45 -15.59 -2.55
N ASP A 120 -16.10 -14.87 -1.67
CA ASP A 120 -15.49 -14.32 -0.45
C ASP A 120 -15.09 -15.40 0.57
N ALA A 121 -15.78 -16.56 0.56
CA ALA A 121 -15.43 -17.68 1.42
C ALA A 121 -14.08 -18.29 1.00
N ALA A 122 -13.87 -18.50 -0.30
CA ALA A 122 -12.60 -18.97 -0.86
C ALA A 122 -11.47 -17.95 -0.60
N PHE A 123 -11.76 -16.64 -0.74
CA PHE A 123 -10.78 -15.59 -0.42
C PHE A 123 -10.34 -15.63 1.04
N ARG A 124 -11.30 -15.72 1.96
CA ARG A 124 -11.04 -15.84 3.41
C ARG A 124 -10.19 -17.05 3.74
N GLU A 125 -10.50 -18.20 3.13
CA GLU A 125 -9.75 -19.43 3.34
C GLU A 125 -8.31 -19.32 2.82
N ALA A 126 -8.12 -18.79 1.61
CA ALA A 126 -6.79 -18.56 1.03
C ALA A 126 -5.96 -17.59 1.89
N PHE A 127 -6.57 -16.49 2.35
CA PHE A 127 -5.92 -15.56 3.26
C PHE A 127 -5.56 -16.23 4.60
N GLY A 128 -6.43 -17.07 5.14
CA GLY A 128 -6.16 -17.84 6.36
C GLY A 128 -4.96 -18.78 6.22
N ARG A 129 -4.84 -19.49 5.08
CA ARG A 129 -3.66 -20.33 4.78
C ARG A 129 -2.38 -19.49 4.68
N LEU A 130 -2.44 -18.36 3.97
CA LEU A 130 -1.31 -17.42 3.87
C LEU A 130 -0.91 -16.90 5.26
N LEU A 131 -1.88 -16.47 6.06
CA LEU A 131 -1.65 -15.96 7.41
C LEU A 131 -1.00 -17.00 8.32
N ALA A 132 -1.41 -18.26 8.24
CA ALA A 132 -0.81 -19.36 8.99
C ALA A 132 0.63 -19.65 8.55
N ALA A 133 0.90 -19.63 7.23
CA ALA A 133 2.23 -19.88 6.68
C ALA A 133 3.24 -18.76 6.96
N THR A 134 2.77 -17.52 7.21
CA THR A 134 3.61 -16.31 7.33
C THR A 134 3.62 -15.73 8.75
N ALA A 135 3.69 -16.58 9.80
CA ALA A 135 3.41 -16.22 11.20
C ALA A 135 4.09 -14.94 11.72
N GLU A 136 5.31 -14.64 11.26
CA GLU A 136 6.10 -13.48 11.73
C GLU A 136 6.08 -12.28 10.77
N ILE A 137 5.35 -12.38 9.63
CA ILE A 137 5.36 -11.34 8.60
C ILE A 137 4.13 -10.44 8.79
N ARG A 138 4.38 -9.14 8.83
CA ARG A 138 3.34 -8.13 8.78
C ARG A 138 2.82 -8.00 7.36
N LEU A 139 1.50 -7.97 7.19
CA LEU A 139 0.86 -8.02 5.88
C LEU A 139 0.09 -6.73 5.59
N GLY A 140 -0.09 -6.46 4.30
CA GLY A 140 -1.06 -5.53 3.78
C GLY A 140 -1.95 -6.19 2.74
N LEU A 141 -3.03 -5.50 2.34
CA LEU A 141 -3.84 -5.83 1.18
C LEU A 141 -3.82 -4.67 0.18
N TYR A 142 -3.92 -5.01 -1.08
CA TYR A 142 -4.07 -4.05 -2.17
C TYR A 142 -5.16 -4.52 -3.14
N GLU A 143 -6.19 -3.73 -3.30
CA GLU A 143 -7.23 -3.94 -4.31
C GLU A 143 -6.68 -3.60 -5.70
N CYS A 144 -5.66 -4.34 -6.13
CA CYS A 144 -4.95 -4.13 -7.38
C CYS A 144 -5.88 -4.38 -8.57
N PRO A 145 -5.99 -3.44 -9.53
CA PRO A 145 -6.91 -3.60 -10.65
C PRO A 145 -6.42 -4.57 -11.74
N VAL A 146 -5.18 -5.04 -11.67
CA VAL A 146 -4.55 -5.91 -12.68
C VAL A 146 -4.05 -7.19 -12.02
N PRO A 147 -4.26 -8.37 -12.60
CA PRO A 147 -4.90 -8.70 -13.88
C PRO A 147 -6.42 -8.57 -13.87
N TYR A 148 -7.06 -8.52 -12.71
CA TYR A 148 -8.49 -8.25 -12.55
C TYR A 148 -8.73 -7.49 -11.25
N HIS A 149 -9.77 -6.65 -11.23
CA HIS A 149 -10.06 -5.81 -10.07
C HIS A 149 -10.86 -6.58 -9.02
N ARG A 150 -10.19 -7.04 -7.96
CA ARG A 150 -10.82 -7.65 -6.79
C ARG A 150 -10.92 -6.62 -5.66
N LEU A 151 -12.11 -6.08 -5.47
CA LEU A 151 -12.45 -5.32 -4.27
C LEU A 151 -12.72 -6.29 -3.10
N VAL A 152 -12.40 -5.84 -1.89
CA VAL A 152 -12.65 -6.61 -0.67
C VAL A 152 -13.87 -6.01 0.03
N ALA A 153 -14.94 -6.80 0.12
CA ALA A 153 -16.17 -6.35 0.75
C ALA A 153 -15.93 -5.94 2.23
N PRO A 154 -16.62 -4.90 2.74
CA PRO A 154 -16.40 -4.40 4.10
C PRO A 154 -16.46 -5.48 5.18
N ALA A 155 -17.46 -6.35 5.11
CA ALA A 155 -17.62 -7.45 6.08
C ALA A 155 -16.45 -8.44 6.04
N LEU A 156 -16.02 -8.84 4.83
CA LEU A 156 -14.86 -9.71 4.63
C LEU A 156 -13.59 -9.03 5.16
N LEU A 157 -13.35 -7.77 4.82
CA LEU A 157 -12.17 -7.03 5.30
C LEU A 157 -12.09 -7.03 6.84
N GLY A 158 -13.21 -6.76 7.51
CA GLY A 158 -13.28 -6.79 8.97
C GLY A 158 -12.99 -8.19 9.55
N GLU A 159 -13.44 -9.27 8.89
CA GLU A 159 -13.11 -10.63 9.28
C GLU A 159 -11.60 -10.91 9.15
N LEU A 160 -11.01 -10.57 8.01
CA LEU A 160 -9.57 -10.76 7.74
C LEU A 160 -8.71 -9.99 8.74
N ALA A 161 -9.07 -8.74 9.03
CA ALA A 161 -8.34 -7.90 9.98
C ALA A 161 -8.37 -8.49 11.41
N ARG A 162 -9.52 -9.00 11.85
CA ARG A 162 -9.64 -9.70 13.15
C ARG A 162 -8.85 -11.00 13.16
N MET A 163 -8.94 -11.81 12.09
CA MET A 163 -8.14 -13.06 11.97
C MET A 163 -6.64 -12.79 12.08
N ALA A 164 -6.18 -11.68 11.49
CA ALA A 164 -4.77 -11.33 11.45
C ALA A 164 -4.22 -10.82 12.79
N LYS A 165 -5.06 -10.49 13.78
CA LYS A 165 -4.64 -10.08 15.14
C LYS A 165 -3.58 -8.97 15.12
N GLY A 166 -3.81 -7.91 14.31
CA GLY A 166 -2.91 -6.77 14.14
C GLY A 166 -1.82 -6.95 13.07
N ARG A 167 -1.62 -8.14 12.52
CA ARG A 167 -0.64 -8.38 11.45
C ARG A 167 -1.08 -7.83 10.08
N LEU A 168 -2.39 -7.71 9.82
CA LEU A 168 -2.90 -7.00 8.66
C LEU A 168 -2.95 -5.51 9.00
N ALA A 169 -1.94 -4.75 8.55
CA ALA A 169 -1.71 -3.41 9.02
C ALA A 169 -1.93 -2.31 7.95
N PHE A 170 -2.01 -2.69 6.68
CA PHE A 170 -2.08 -1.78 5.54
C PHE A 170 -3.15 -2.24 4.56
N LEU A 171 -4.04 -1.34 4.14
CA LEU A 171 -4.91 -1.52 2.99
C LEU A 171 -4.72 -0.37 2.02
N LYS A 172 -4.40 -0.65 0.76
CA LYS A 172 -4.59 0.30 -0.33
C LYS A 172 -5.94 0.06 -0.97
N ASP A 173 -6.86 0.97 -0.69
CA ASP A 173 -8.23 0.95 -1.22
C ASP A 173 -8.28 1.58 -2.61
N THR A 174 -9.02 0.95 -3.52
CA THR A 174 -9.23 1.43 -4.89
C THR A 174 -10.70 1.40 -5.31
N CYS A 175 -11.61 1.31 -4.36
CA CYS A 175 -13.05 1.24 -4.67
C CYS A 175 -13.63 2.54 -5.24
N CYS A 176 -12.95 3.68 -5.02
CA CYS A 176 -13.38 5.00 -5.49
C CYS A 176 -14.78 5.43 -4.98
N ASP A 177 -15.22 4.91 -3.84
CA ASP A 177 -16.53 5.15 -3.25
C ASP A 177 -16.39 5.43 -1.76
N ALA A 178 -16.70 6.66 -1.35
CA ALA A 178 -16.56 7.09 0.04
C ALA A 178 -17.52 6.35 1.00
N ALA A 179 -18.72 5.96 0.54
CA ALA A 179 -19.63 5.19 1.38
C ALA A 179 -19.08 3.79 1.66
N VAL A 180 -18.50 3.13 0.66
CA VAL A 180 -17.84 1.83 0.82
C VAL A 180 -16.61 1.96 1.72
N ILE A 181 -15.83 3.05 1.61
CA ILE A 181 -14.71 3.33 2.51
C ILE A 181 -15.19 3.46 3.95
N ALA A 182 -16.29 4.20 4.19
CA ALA A 182 -16.88 4.34 5.54
C ALA A 182 -17.27 2.97 6.14
N GLU A 183 -17.91 2.11 5.35
CA GLU A 183 -18.26 0.75 5.78
C GLU A 183 -17.02 -0.09 6.11
N LYS A 184 -15.95 -0.02 5.29
CA LYS A 184 -14.68 -0.70 5.54
C LYS A 184 -14.03 -0.21 6.84
N LEU A 185 -14.00 1.10 7.07
CA LEU A 185 -13.46 1.69 8.29
C LEU A 185 -14.24 1.21 9.53
N ALA A 186 -15.57 1.21 9.47
CA ALA A 186 -16.43 0.71 10.53
C ALA A 186 -16.19 -0.78 10.82
N ALA A 187 -16.10 -1.60 9.76
CA ALA A 187 -15.86 -3.04 9.87
C ALA A 187 -14.49 -3.38 10.48
N CYS A 188 -13.49 -2.50 10.30
CA CYS A 188 -12.12 -2.67 10.78
C CYS A 188 -11.84 -1.93 12.10
N ALA A 189 -12.83 -1.31 12.71
CA ALA A 189 -12.64 -0.58 13.97
C ALA A 189 -11.97 -1.45 15.04
N GLY A 190 -10.94 -0.92 15.70
CA GLY A 190 -10.20 -1.61 16.77
C GLY A 190 -9.22 -2.70 16.31
N THR A 191 -9.06 -2.94 15.00
CA THR A 191 -8.13 -3.98 14.48
C THR A 191 -6.70 -3.48 14.26
N GLY A 192 -6.49 -2.17 14.22
CA GLY A 192 -5.20 -1.54 13.90
C GLY A 192 -4.89 -1.47 12.39
N LEU A 193 -5.78 -1.95 11.52
CA LEU A 193 -5.64 -1.82 10.07
C LEU A 193 -5.74 -0.34 9.66
N LYS A 194 -4.77 0.13 8.86
CA LYS A 194 -4.75 1.46 8.27
C LYS A 194 -5.22 1.39 6.83
N LEU A 195 -6.28 2.14 6.49
CA LEU A 195 -6.81 2.27 5.14
C LEU A 195 -6.26 3.53 4.48
N TYR A 196 -5.61 3.37 3.33
CA TYR A 196 -5.12 4.47 2.48
C TYR A 196 -5.89 4.47 1.16
N ASN A 197 -6.57 5.57 0.88
CA ASN A 197 -7.33 5.75 -0.35
C ASN A 197 -6.39 5.98 -1.53
N ALA A 198 -6.62 5.32 -2.67
CA ALA A 198 -5.84 5.52 -3.89
C ALA A 198 -6.47 6.55 -4.85
N ASN A 199 -7.72 6.96 -4.61
CA ASN A 199 -8.46 7.88 -5.47
C ASN A 199 -8.35 9.32 -4.95
N LEU A 200 -7.83 10.23 -5.79
CA LEU A 200 -7.65 11.63 -5.40
C LEU A 200 -8.99 12.36 -5.21
N THR A 201 -9.99 12.06 -6.06
CA THR A 201 -11.26 12.78 -6.03
C THR A 201 -12.10 12.51 -4.77
N THR A 202 -11.88 11.37 -4.12
CA THR A 202 -12.52 11.01 -2.85
C THR A 202 -11.56 11.08 -1.66
N CYS A 203 -10.35 11.65 -1.85
CA CYS A 203 -9.32 11.66 -0.80
C CYS A 203 -9.78 12.41 0.43
N LEU A 204 -10.20 13.68 0.26
CA LEU A 204 -10.61 14.54 1.36
C LEU A 204 -11.79 13.92 2.14
N GLU A 205 -12.83 13.50 1.43
CA GLU A 205 -13.99 12.83 2.04
C GLU A 205 -13.60 11.56 2.81
N SER A 206 -12.66 10.78 2.28
CA SER A 206 -12.17 9.58 2.98
C SER A 206 -11.40 9.92 4.26
N LEU A 207 -10.66 11.03 4.29
CA LEU A 207 -9.98 11.53 5.49
C LEU A 207 -11.00 11.98 6.56
N GLU A 208 -12.07 12.65 6.16
CA GLU A 208 -13.20 13.04 7.04
C GLU A 208 -13.86 11.83 7.68
N LEU A 209 -13.97 10.73 6.93
CA LEU A 209 -14.50 9.45 7.40
C LEU A 209 -13.53 8.66 8.28
N GLY A 210 -12.27 9.09 8.42
CA GLY A 210 -11.27 8.47 9.28
C GLY A 210 -10.27 7.57 8.56
N ALA A 211 -10.16 7.63 7.22
CA ALA A 211 -9.10 6.94 6.50
C ALA A 211 -7.71 7.43 6.95
N ALA A 212 -6.73 6.55 6.91
CA ALA A 212 -5.38 6.85 7.38
C ALA A 212 -4.63 7.83 6.46
N GLY A 213 -5.00 7.92 5.19
CA GLY A 213 -4.32 8.82 4.26
C GLY A 213 -4.51 8.43 2.81
N TYR A 214 -3.52 8.81 2.01
CA TYR A 214 -3.54 8.65 0.56
C TYR A 214 -2.39 7.77 0.06
N SER A 215 -2.70 6.81 -0.84
CA SER A 215 -1.70 5.97 -1.52
C SER A 215 -2.06 5.79 -3.00
N GLY A 216 -1.98 6.87 -3.75
CA GLY A 216 -2.33 6.92 -5.18
C GLY A 216 -1.24 7.56 -6.03
N THR A 217 -1.47 7.56 -7.36
CA THR A 217 -0.49 8.02 -8.36
C THR A 217 -0.17 9.51 -8.25
N SER A 218 -1.11 10.35 -7.81
CA SER A 218 -0.88 11.78 -7.65
C SER A 218 0.22 12.10 -6.62
N ALA A 219 0.47 11.21 -5.66
CA ALA A 219 1.57 11.35 -4.71
C ALA A 219 2.97 11.28 -5.37
N ASN A 220 3.07 10.77 -6.61
CA ASN A 220 4.33 10.78 -7.35
C ASN A 220 4.69 12.17 -7.89
N PHE A 221 3.68 13.02 -8.08
CA PHE A 221 3.86 14.36 -8.66
C PHE A 221 3.80 15.48 -7.61
N TYR A 222 2.92 15.32 -6.62
CA TYR A 222 2.62 16.33 -5.61
C TYR A 222 2.73 15.80 -4.16
N PRO A 223 3.84 15.10 -3.79
CA PRO A 223 3.94 14.47 -2.46
C PRO A 223 3.85 15.49 -1.33
N GLY A 224 4.50 16.67 -1.49
CA GLY A 224 4.51 17.72 -0.48
C GLY A 224 3.13 18.32 -0.24
N LEU A 225 2.41 18.66 -1.33
CA LEU A 225 1.05 19.22 -1.22
C LEU A 225 0.09 18.25 -0.51
N LEU A 226 0.10 16.98 -0.91
CA LEU A 226 -0.74 15.96 -0.30
C LEU A 226 -0.35 15.68 1.16
N SER A 227 0.96 15.75 1.47
CA SER A 227 1.44 15.60 2.86
C SER A 227 0.97 16.75 3.75
N GLU A 228 1.02 17.99 3.24
CA GLU A 228 0.49 19.16 3.92
C GLU A 228 -1.03 19.06 4.12
N GLU A 229 -1.77 18.65 3.08
CA GLU A 229 -3.22 18.44 3.16
C GLU A 229 -3.58 17.42 4.24
N CYS A 230 -2.97 16.25 4.24
CA CYS A 230 -3.20 15.22 5.26
C CYS A 230 -2.85 15.71 6.67
N ALA A 231 -1.77 16.48 6.82
CA ALA A 231 -1.34 17.03 8.11
C ALA A 231 -2.29 18.14 8.61
N CYS A 232 -2.69 19.06 7.73
CA CYS A 232 -3.64 20.13 8.04
C CYS A 232 -5.01 19.59 8.42
N PHE A 233 -5.49 18.57 7.69
CA PHE A 233 -6.77 17.93 7.99
C PHE A 233 -6.81 17.36 9.41
N ARG A 234 -5.72 16.75 9.87
CA ARG A 234 -5.63 16.18 11.23
C ARG A 234 -5.47 17.24 12.32
N GLY A 235 -4.80 18.34 12.01
CA GLY A 235 -4.63 19.46 12.93
C GLY A 235 -5.81 20.43 12.95
N ASP A 236 -6.37 20.72 11.78
CA ASP A 236 -7.48 21.66 11.58
C ASP A 236 -8.22 21.35 10.25
N PRO A 237 -9.29 20.55 10.28
CA PRO A 237 -10.05 20.20 9.07
C PRO A 237 -10.57 21.41 8.27
N ALA A 238 -10.85 22.54 8.93
CA ALA A 238 -11.32 23.74 8.24
C ALA A 238 -10.24 24.38 7.33
N ARG A 239 -8.97 24.13 7.61
CA ARG A 239 -7.85 24.60 6.78
C ARG A 239 -7.67 23.77 5.51
N ALA A 240 -7.96 22.46 5.54
CA ALA A 240 -7.89 21.60 4.35
C ALA A 240 -8.84 22.10 3.25
N HIS A 241 -10.07 22.47 3.60
CA HIS A 241 -11.04 23.04 2.65
C HIS A 241 -10.64 24.41 2.08
N SER A 242 -9.78 25.18 2.77
CA SER A 242 -9.36 26.50 2.30
C SER A 242 -8.21 26.44 1.25
N SER A 243 -7.47 25.35 1.17
CA SER A 243 -6.40 25.15 0.18
C SER A 243 -6.93 24.86 -1.21
N ASP A 244 -8.09 24.19 -1.33
CA ASP A 244 -8.76 23.90 -2.60
C ASP A 244 -9.33 25.16 -3.30
N SER A 245 -9.42 26.28 -2.59
CA SER A 245 -10.04 27.53 -3.09
C SER A 245 -9.03 28.54 -3.60
N LYS A 246 -7.73 28.26 -3.68
CA LYS A 246 -6.75 29.16 -4.28
C LYS A 246 -6.63 28.88 -5.78
N PRO A 247 -7.12 29.78 -6.66
CA PRO A 247 -6.80 29.69 -8.08
C PRO A 247 -5.30 29.89 -8.26
N GLY A 248 -4.69 28.92 -8.98
CA GLY A 248 -3.31 29.00 -9.45
C GLY A 248 -3.15 30.07 -10.54
#